data_6f10e036b0346cb37c2cec19a0d2b90c
#
_entry.id   6f10e036b0346cb37c2cec19a0d2b90c
#
_cell.length_a   1.000
_cell.length_b   1.000
_cell.length_c   1.000
_cell.angle_alpha   90.00
_cell.angle_beta   90.00
_cell.angle_gamma   90.00
#
_symmetry.space_group_name_H-M   'P 1'
#
loop_
_entity.id
_entity.type
_entity.pdbx_description
1 polymer ?
#
loop_
_entity_poly.entity_id
_entity_poly.type
_entity_poly.pdbx_seq_one_letter_code
_entity_poly.pdbx_strand_id
1 'polypeptide(L)'
;GCTAGEYQNVFYYEASRILTLKNPGDVIHVHVSYVPTPAHHGEPKTKPVQLSVRTLNSMGIQPDFIIARSEKYLDQRRRDRFALFCNIEGENIISNPDVEVVYEVPLILQKQGLDRKILEKLGLKVLPPNLSDWENLINKIKSKKSKTVEVAIVGKYFGTGDYQIRDSYAALFDALEHASWVNNVELKTRWVDAEKVEKNSLEEI
;
A
#
# COMPACT_ATOMS: atom_id res chain seq x y z
N GLY A 1 -6.98 -4.90 -6.55
CA GLY A 1 -5.83 -5.72 -6.93
C GLY A 1 -6.24 -7.18 -7.20
N CYS A 2 -5.33 -7.91 -7.80
CA CYS A 2 -5.53 -9.35 -8.02
C CYS A 2 -4.81 -10.14 -6.93
N THR A 3 -5.55 -10.78 -6.02
CA THR A 3 -4.98 -11.60 -4.97
C THR A 3 -4.58 -12.97 -5.54
N ALA A 4 -3.32 -13.35 -5.36
CA ALA A 4 -2.82 -14.64 -5.81
C ALA A 4 -3.53 -15.78 -5.06
N GLY A 5 -4.12 -16.72 -5.81
CA GLY A 5 -4.89 -17.84 -5.28
C GLY A 5 -6.39 -17.62 -5.19
N GLU A 6 -6.90 -16.43 -5.42
CA GLU A 6 -8.35 -16.20 -5.49
C GLU A 6 -8.91 -16.61 -6.83
N TYR A 7 -10.01 -17.38 -6.80
CA TYR A 7 -10.66 -17.96 -7.96
C TYR A 7 -11.06 -16.93 -9.03
N GLN A 8 -11.64 -15.80 -8.62
CA GLN A 8 -12.10 -14.74 -9.53
C GLN A 8 -10.96 -14.08 -10.31
N ASN A 9 -9.71 -14.21 -9.86
CA ASN A 9 -8.54 -13.58 -10.46
C ASN A 9 -7.80 -14.47 -11.47
N VAL A 10 -8.17 -15.75 -11.62
CA VAL A 10 -7.46 -16.74 -12.45
C VAL A 10 -7.33 -16.27 -13.90
N PHE A 11 -8.39 -15.68 -14.49
CA PHE A 11 -8.36 -15.21 -15.88
C PHE A 11 -7.38 -14.05 -16.10
N TYR A 12 -7.20 -13.18 -15.10
CA TYR A 12 -6.23 -12.07 -15.19
C TYR A 12 -4.79 -12.60 -15.15
N TYR A 13 -4.52 -13.59 -14.32
CA TYR A 13 -3.20 -14.24 -14.28
C TYR A 13 -2.89 -14.96 -15.58
N GLU A 14 -3.83 -15.72 -16.13
CA GLU A 14 -3.64 -16.41 -17.39
C GLU A 14 -3.45 -15.42 -18.56
N ALA A 15 -4.24 -14.36 -18.60
CA ALA A 15 -4.06 -13.29 -19.60
C ALA A 15 -2.67 -12.64 -19.49
N SER A 16 -2.23 -12.32 -18.28
CA SER A 16 -0.91 -11.74 -18.03
C SER A 16 0.23 -12.68 -18.45
N ARG A 17 0.13 -13.96 -18.09
CA ARG A 17 1.08 -15.00 -18.48
C ARG A 17 1.20 -15.11 -20.01
N ILE A 18 0.06 -15.12 -20.72
CA ILE A 18 0.04 -15.18 -22.20
C ILE A 18 0.64 -13.91 -22.81
N LEU A 19 0.35 -12.73 -22.25
CA LEU A 19 0.93 -11.47 -22.70
C LEU A 19 2.45 -11.47 -22.57
N THR A 20 2.97 -11.94 -21.43
CA THR A 20 4.41 -12.06 -21.19
C THR A 20 5.07 -13.01 -22.22
N LEU A 21 4.40 -14.15 -22.52
CA LEU A 21 4.89 -15.10 -23.50
C LEU A 21 4.92 -14.52 -24.94
N LYS A 22 3.88 -13.74 -25.30
CA LYS A 22 3.77 -13.18 -26.64
C LYS A 22 4.64 -11.94 -26.86
N ASN A 23 4.91 -11.21 -25.80
CA ASN A 23 5.63 -9.92 -25.82
C ASN A 23 6.76 -9.93 -24.78
N PRO A 24 7.82 -10.72 -24.98
CA PRO A 24 8.93 -10.78 -24.04
C PRO A 24 9.58 -9.41 -23.88
N GLY A 25 9.73 -8.98 -22.64
CA GLY A 25 10.31 -7.67 -22.29
C GLY A 25 9.30 -6.52 -22.15
N ASP A 26 8.06 -6.68 -22.62
CA ASP A 26 7.02 -5.62 -22.53
C ASP A 26 6.16 -5.73 -21.26
N VAL A 27 6.29 -6.84 -20.51
CA VAL A 27 5.49 -7.12 -19.32
C VAL A 27 6.39 -7.46 -18.15
N ILE A 28 6.13 -6.84 -17.01
CA ILE A 28 6.77 -7.15 -15.74
C ILE A 28 5.72 -7.48 -14.68
N HIS A 29 6.08 -8.34 -13.73
CA HIS A 29 5.22 -8.72 -12.63
C HIS A 29 5.78 -8.19 -11.31
N VAL A 30 5.02 -7.31 -10.67
CA VAL A 30 5.34 -6.77 -9.35
C VAL A 30 4.42 -7.39 -8.31
N HIS A 31 4.99 -8.20 -7.42
CA HIS A 31 4.25 -8.89 -6.38
C HIS A 31 4.29 -8.10 -5.06
N VAL A 32 3.16 -7.53 -4.69
CA VAL A 32 3.02 -6.83 -3.40
C VAL A 32 2.53 -7.85 -2.37
N SER A 33 3.30 -8.04 -1.29
CA SER A 33 2.96 -9.02 -0.26
C SER A 33 3.21 -8.49 1.15
N TYR A 34 2.33 -8.85 2.07
CA TYR A 34 2.46 -8.48 3.47
C TYR A 34 3.41 -9.42 4.22
N VAL A 35 4.30 -8.83 5.02
CA VAL A 35 5.25 -9.52 5.89
C VAL A 35 4.80 -9.32 7.35
N PRO A 36 4.01 -10.22 7.91
CA PRO A 36 3.46 -10.05 9.25
C PRO A 36 4.54 -10.11 10.34
N THR A 37 4.41 -9.25 11.35
CA THR A 37 5.22 -9.28 12.56
C THR A 37 4.30 -9.62 13.74
N PRO A 38 4.12 -10.90 14.10
CA PRO A 38 3.27 -11.28 15.22
C PRO A 38 3.80 -10.67 16.52
N ALA A 39 2.91 -10.03 17.29
CA ALA A 39 3.24 -9.30 18.52
C ALA A 39 4.06 -10.14 19.53
N HIS A 40 3.75 -11.44 19.66
CA HIS A 40 4.44 -12.35 20.58
C HIS A 40 5.90 -12.67 20.18
N HIS A 41 6.27 -12.47 18.92
CA HIS A 41 7.60 -12.82 18.42
C HIS A 41 8.45 -11.61 18.06
N GLY A 42 7.85 -10.45 17.80
CA GLY A 42 8.55 -9.23 17.40
C GLY A 42 9.42 -9.38 16.13
N GLU A 43 9.25 -10.47 15.38
CA GLU A 43 10.07 -10.85 14.24
C GLU A 43 9.22 -10.99 12.97
N PRO A 44 9.56 -10.29 11.87
CA PRO A 44 8.87 -10.43 10.59
C PRO A 44 8.95 -11.86 10.05
N LYS A 45 7.83 -12.43 9.65
CA LYS A 45 7.72 -13.81 9.14
C LYS A 45 7.75 -13.83 7.62
N THR A 46 8.71 -14.55 7.06
CA THR A 46 8.93 -14.64 5.60
C THR A 46 8.07 -15.69 4.91
N LYS A 47 7.57 -16.70 5.62
CA LYS A 47 6.83 -17.81 5.01
C LYS A 47 5.54 -17.40 4.27
N PRO A 48 4.71 -16.47 4.76
CA PRO A 48 3.51 -16.05 4.02
C PRO A 48 3.84 -15.52 2.62
N VAL A 49 4.88 -14.69 2.50
CA VAL A 49 5.36 -14.19 1.20
C VAL A 49 5.84 -15.32 0.30
N GLN A 50 6.63 -16.26 0.84
CA GLN A 50 7.12 -17.42 0.09
C GLN A 50 5.97 -18.28 -0.44
N LEU A 51 4.91 -18.49 0.35
CA LEU A 51 3.72 -19.22 -0.08
C LEU A 51 2.96 -18.46 -1.16
N SER A 52 2.78 -17.16 -0.99
CA SER A 52 2.12 -16.29 -1.98
C SER A 52 2.85 -16.31 -3.34
N VAL A 53 4.19 -16.22 -3.33
CA VAL A 53 5.01 -16.34 -4.54
C VAL A 53 4.90 -17.73 -5.16
N ARG A 54 4.92 -18.81 -4.36
CA ARG A 54 4.72 -20.18 -4.89
C ARG A 54 3.36 -20.34 -5.55
N THR A 55 2.31 -19.74 -4.98
CA THR A 55 0.99 -19.75 -5.61
C THR A 55 1.04 -19.05 -6.97
N LEU A 56 1.71 -17.90 -7.07
CA LEU A 56 1.91 -17.19 -8.33
C LEU A 56 2.70 -18.03 -9.34
N ASN A 57 3.79 -18.68 -8.87
CA ASN A 57 4.59 -19.58 -9.72
C ASN A 57 3.78 -20.78 -10.24
N SER A 58 2.85 -21.33 -9.45
CA SER A 58 1.97 -22.42 -9.89
C SER A 58 1.04 -22.01 -11.04
N MET A 59 0.80 -20.72 -11.22
CA MET A 59 0.06 -20.14 -12.35
C MET A 59 0.99 -19.77 -13.53
N GLY A 60 2.27 -20.15 -13.48
CA GLY A 60 3.25 -19.90 -14.54
C GLY A 60 3.81 -18.48 -14.57
N ILE A 61 3.70 -17.72 -13.47
CA ILE A 61 4.22 -16.37 -13.36
C ILE A 61 5.33 -16.30 -12.31
N GLN A 62 6.53 -15.88 -12.71
CA GLN A 62 7.61 -15.52 -11.80
C GLN A 62 7.58 -13.98 -11.59
N PRO A 63 7.50 -13.48 -10.36
CA PRO A 63 7.58 -12.05 -10.14
C PRO A 63 8.98 -11.50 -10.46
N ASP A 64 9.01 -10.34 -11.08
CA ASP A 64 10.24 -9.57 -11.36
C ASP A 64 10.68 -8.78 -10.14
N PHE A 65 9.71 -8.30 -9.37
CA PHE A 65 9.92 -7.57 -8.13
C PHE A 65 8.98 -8.06 -7.04
N ILE A 66 9.48 -8.03 -5.79
CA ILE A 66 8.64 -8.21 -4.60
C ILE A 66 8.65 -6.90 -3.82
N ILE A 67 7.48 -6.31 -3.60
CA ILE A 67 7.30 -5.21 -2.67
C ILE A 67 6.80 -5.79 -1.34
N ALA A 68 7.69 -5.81 -0.37
CA ALA A 68 7.43 -6.37 0.94
C ALA A 68 6.86 -5.30 1.88
N ARG A 69 5.54 -5.37 2.11
CA ARG A 69 4.83 -4.53 3.07
C ARG A 69 5.07 -5.05 4.49
N SER A 70 5.62 -4.22 5.37
CA SER A 70 5.97 -4.61 6.73
C SER A 70 5.96 -3.38 7.65
N GLU A 71 5.90 -3.59 8.97
CA GLU A 71 5.96 -2.49 9.95
C GLU A 71 7.24 -1.67 9.84
N LYS A 72 8.36 -2.33 9.53
CA LYS A 72 9.70 -1.73 9.44
C LYS A 72 10.41 -2.19 8.16
N TYR A 73 11.50 -1.52 7.81
CA TYR A 73 12.36 -1.98 6.73
C TYR A 73 12.85 -3.42 6.97
N LEU A 74 12.89 -4.20 5.89
CA LEU A 74 13.47 -5.54 5.92
C LEU A 74 14.97 -5.47 6.17
N ASP A 75 15.45 -6.31 7.06
CA ASP A 75 16.88 -6.55 7.24
C ASP A 75 17.45 -7.46 6.12
N GLN A 76 18.79 -7.51 6.04
CA GLN A 76 19.47 -8.29 5.00
C GLN A 76 19.14 -9.78 5.09
N ARG A 77 19.06 -10.36 6.28
CA ARG A 77 18.74 -11.77 6.50
C ARG A 77 17.38 -12.16 5.89
N ARG A 78 16.39 -11.29 5.95
CA ARG A 78 15.05 -11.52 5.37
C ARG A 78 15.05 -11.33 3.87
N ARG A 79 15.81 -10.36 3.37
CA ARG A 79 16.05 -10.20 1.92
C ARG A 79 16.70 -11.45 1.34
N ASP A 80 17.73 -11.99 1.97
CA ASP A 80 18.42 -13.21 1.53
C ASP A 80 17.47 -14.42 1.51
N ARG A 81 16.58 -14.52 2.49
CA ARG A 81 15.55 -15.56 2.51
C ARG A 81 14.54 -15.42 1.38
N PHE A 82 14.09 -14.21 1.07
CA PHE A 82 13.23 -14.00 -0.08
C PHE A 82 13.95 -14.30 -1.39
N ALA A 83 15.19 -13.85 -1.54
CA ALA A 83 15.99 -14.13 -2.71
C ALA A 83 16.09 -15.65 -2.97
N LEU A 84 16.44 -16.42 -1.94
CA LEU A 84 16.59 -17.88 -2.04
C LEU A 84 15.26 -18.61 -2.30
N PHE A 85 14.21 -18.28 -1.52
CA PHE A 85 12.97 -19.07 -1.54
C PHE A 85 11.93 -18.62 -2.56
N CYS A 86 12.06 -17.39 -3.07
CA CYS A 86 11.20 -16.83 -4.11
C CYS A 86 11.87 -16.79 -5.49
N ASN A 87 13.12 -17.29 -5.59
CA ASN A 87 13.90 -17.29 -6.82
C ASN A 87 13.94 -15.90 -7.49
N ILE A 88 14.39 -14.90 -6.71
CA ILE A 88 14.48 -13.51 -7.15
C ILE A 88 15.79 -12.90 -6.65
N GLU A 89 16.36 -11.99 -7.42
CA GLU A 89 17.56 -11.26 -6.99
C GLU A 89 17.24 -10.37 -5.79
N GLY A 90 18.15 -10.35 -4.79
CA GLY A 90 17.96 -9.62 -3.53
C GLY A 90 17.70 -8.13 -3.72
N GLU A 91 18.26 -7.54 -4.76
CA GLU A 91 18.07 -6.13 -5.12
C GLU A 91 16.67 -5.82 -5.69
N ASN A 92 15.92 -6.82 -6.15
CA ASN A 92 14.55 -6.72 -6.64
C ASN A 92 13.52 -6.93 -5.53
N ILE A 93 13.99 -7.08 -4.28
CA ILE A 93 13.15 -7.14 -3.09
C ILE A 93 13.12 -5.74 -2.48
N ILE A 94 12.00 -5.07 -2.66
CA ILE A 94 11.79 -3.68 -2.25
C ILE A 94 11.04 -3.66 -0.91
N SER A 95 11.60 -3.00 0.06
CA SER A 95 10.97 -2.83 1.36
C SER A 95 9.98 -1.67 1.31
N ASN A 96 8.75 -1.90 1.78
CA ASN A 96 7.74 -0.86 1.91
C ASN A 96 7.20 -0.85 3.35
N PRO A 97 7.89 -0.14 4.27
CA PRO A 97 7.49 -0.07 5.67
C PRO A 97 6.19 0.72 5.85
N ASP A 98 5.58 0.58 7.02
CA ASP A 98 4.47 1.43 7.41
C ASP A 98 4.94 2.88 7.52
N VAL A 99 4.10 3.78 7.09
CA VAL A 99 4.35 5.22 7.05
C VAL A 99 3.19 5.98 7.68
N GLU A 100 3.49 7.13 8.24
CA GLU A 100 2.46 8.02 8.78
C GLU A 100 1.58 8.61 7.67
N VAL A 101 2.21 8.93 6.54
CA VAL A 101 1.57 9.55 5.40
C VAL A 101 1.78 8.70 4.16
N VAL A 102 0.70 8.15 3.59
CA VAL A 102 0.77 7.25 2.43
C VAL A 102 1.51 7.85 1.23
N TYR A 103 1.52 9.17 1.11
CA TYR A 103 2.24 9.91 0.06
C TYR A 103 3.77 9.82 0.18
N GLU A 104 4.32 9.26 1.26
CA GLU A 104 5.76 8.96 1.38
C GLU A 104 6.18 7.74 0.57
N VAL A 105 5.25 6.84 0.28
CA VAL A 105 5.53 5.56 -0.39
C VAL A 105 6.28 5.73 -1.72
N PRO A 106 5.90 6.62 -2.65
CA PRO A 106 6.65 6.83 -3.89
C PRO A 106 8.12 7.19 -3.67
N LEU A 107 8.41 8.04 -2.67
CA LEU A 107 9.79 8.40 -2.33
C LEU A 107 10.57 7.21 -1.75
N ILE A 108 9.93 6.37 -0.95
CA ILE A 108 10.52 5.15 -0.38
C ILE A 108 10.88 4.16 -1.49
N LEU A 109 10.01 3.98 -2.46
CA LEU A 109 10.23 3.09 -3.59
C LEU A 109 11.33 3.62 -4.52
N GLN A 110 11.31 4.91 -4.82
CA GLN A 110 12.31 5.59 -5.63
C GLN A 110 13.71 5.53 -4.99
N LYS A 111 13.83 5.75 -3.68
CA LYS A 111 15.12 5.65 -2.96
C LYS A 111 15.76 4.26 -3.05
N GLN A 112 14.99 3.21 -3.30
CA GLN A 112 15.47 1.86 -3.53
C GLN A 112 15.67 1.56 -5.03
N GLY A 113 15.44 2.54 -5.90
CA GLY A 113 15.67 2.46 -7.34
C GLY A 113 14.64 1.63 -8.09
N LEU A 114 13.44 1.43 -7.55
CA LEU A 114 12.40 0.61 -8.19
C LEU A 114 11.99 1.20 -9.54
N ASP A 115 11.81 2.52 -9.62
CA ASP A 115 11.49 3.27 -10.84
C ASP A 115 12.51 3.00 -11.96
N ARG A 116 13.78 3.18 -11.66
CA ARG A 116 14.88 2.92 -12.58
C ARG A 116 14.90 1.46 -13.05
N LYS A 117 14.82 0.51 -12.10
CA LYS A 117 14.87 -0.92 -12.38
C LYS A 117 13.69 -1.38 -13.25
N ILE A 118 12.51 -0.82 -13.04
CA ILE A 118 11.33 -1.09 -13.89
C ILE A 118 11.59 -0.61 -15.32
N LEU A 119 12.07 0.62 -15.49
CA LEU A 119 12.37 1.17 -16.81
C LEU A 119 13.45 0.38 -17.53
N GLU A 120 14.54 0.05 -16.84
CA GLU A 120 15.63 -0.78 -17.39
C GLU A 120 15.13 -2.15 -17.86
N LYS A 121 14.29 -2.81 -17.05
CA LYS A 121 13.75 -4.13 -17.37
C LYS A 121 12.79 -4.12 -18.56
N LEU A 122 12.07 -3.03 -18.76
CA LEU A 122 11.20 -2.80 -19.91
C LEU A 122 11.96 -2.23 -21.14
N GLY A 123 13.28 -2.08 -21.08
CA GLY A 123 14.07 -1.49 -22.15
C GLY A 123 13.77 -0.02 -22.41
N LEU A 124 13.16 0.67 -21.44
CA LEU A 124 12.79 2.07 -21.57
C LEU A 124 13.94 2.99 -21.12
N LYS A 125 13.96 4.20 -21.68
CA LYS A 125 14.95 5.20 -21.31
C LYS A 125 14.76 5.65 -19.86
N VAL A 126 15.81 5.48 -19.06
CA VAL A 126 15.85 5.99 -17.69
C VAL A 126 16.16 7.49 -17.72
N LEU A 127 15.27 8.27 -17.12
CA LEU A 127 15.46 9.71 -16.90
C LEU A 127 15.53 9.98 -15.40
N PRO A 128 16.28 11.00 -14.95
CA PRO A 128 16.28 11.41 -13.56
C PRO A 128 14.84 11.77 -13.12
N PRO A 129 14.30 11.19 -12.05
CA PRO A 129 12.97 11.54 -11.57
C PRO A 129 13.00 12.95 -10.97
N ASN A 130 11.94 13.72 -11.21
CA ASN A 130 11.70 14.96 -10.46
C ASN A 130 10.51 14.76 -9.52
N LEU A 131 10.79 14.59 -8.24
CA LEU A 131 9.79 14.37 -7.19
C LEU A 131 9.64 15.59 -6.25
N SER A 132 10.14 16.76 -6.66
CA SER A 132 10.13 17.98 -5.82
C SER A 132 8.71 18.38 -5.39
N ASP A 133 7.71 18.30 -6.27
CA ASP A 133 6.33 18.64 -5.93
C ASP A 133 5.75 17.62 -4.94
N TRP A 134 6.16 16.36 -5.04
CA TRP A 134 5.76 15.31 -4.12
C TRP A 134 6.37 15.51 -2.72
N GLU A 135 7.65 15.85 -2.66
CA GLU A 135 8.35 16.20 -1.42
C GLU A 135 7.72 17.44 -0.76
N ASN A 136 7.39 18.45 -1.56
CA ASN A 136 6.71 19.65 -1.08
C ASN A 136 5.34 19.34 -0.48
N LEU A 137 4.56 18.44 -1.11
CA LEU A 137 3.29 17.97 -0.57
C LEU A 137 3.48 17.31 0.80
N ILE A 138 4.43 16.37 0.92
CA ILE A 138 4.71 15.67 2.18
C ILE A 138 5.13 16.66 3.26
N ASN A 139 6.02 17.60 2.95
CA ASN A 139 6.45 18.64 3.88
C ASN A 139 5.25 19.50 4.35
N LYS A 140 4.33 19.83 3.45
CA LYS A 140 3.11 20.55 3.78
C LYS A 140 2.19 19.75 4.70
N ILE A 141 2.03 18.45 4.45
CA ILE A 141 1.24 17.54 5.29
C ILE A 141 1.82 17.48 6.71
N LYS A 142 3.12 17.32 6.84
CA LYS A 142 3.84 17.19 8.12
C LYS A 142 4.08 18.52 8.84
N SER A 143 3.83 19.64 8.21
CA SER A 143 4.05 20.96 8.80
C SER A 143 3.09 21.22 9.97
N LYS A 144 3.54 22.06 10.94
CA LYS A 144 2.70 22.51 12.05
C LYS A 144 1.49 23.28 11.52
N LYS A 145 0.30 22.89 11.97
CA LYS A 145 -0.95 23.50 11.56
C LYS A 145 -1.25 24.80 12.33
N SER A 146 -1.91 25.75 11.68
CA SER A 146 -2.21 27.05 12.26
C SER A 146 -3.35 27.02 13.28
N LYS A 147 -4.34 26.18 13.05
CA LYS A 147 -5.53 26.02 13.89
C LYS A 147 -6.12 24.63 13.69
N THR A 148 -6.97 24.20 14.63
CA THR A 148 -7.76 22.97 14.53
C THR A 148 -9.16 23.28 14.03
N VAL A 149 -9.67 22.42 13.15
CA VAL A 149 -11.07 22.44 12.66
C VAL A 149 -11.68 21.07 12.95
N GLU A 150 -12.84 21.08 13.60
CA GLU A 150 -13.61 19.87 13.87
C GLU A 150 -14.75 19.74 12.86
N VAL A 151 -14.90 18.53 12.27
CA VAL A 151 -15.95 18.23 11.31
C VAL A 151 -16.67 16.96 11.77
N ALA A 152 -17.99 17.08 11.98
CA ALA A 152 -18.84 15.92 12.25
C ALA A 152 -19.26 15.25 10.94
N ILE A 153 -19.05 13.94 10.85
CA ILE A 153 -19.50 13.12 9.72
C ILE A 153 -20.66 12.28 10.21
N VAL A 154 -21.85 12.64 9.74
CA VAL A 154 -23.10 11.91 10.07
C VAL A 154 -23.36 10.90 8.96
N GLY A 155 -23.43 9.62 9.33
CA GLY A 155 -23.60 8.55 8.34
C GLY A 155 -24.07 7.24 8.94
N LYS A 156 -24.20 6.23 8.09
CA LYS A 156 -24.57 4.85 8.45
C LYS A 156 -23.39 3.92 8.15
N TYR A 157 -23.41 2.72 8.69
CA TYR A 157 -22.42 1.66 8.38
C TYR A 157 -20.98 1.97 8.81
N PHE A 158 -20.79 2.79 9.83
CA PHE A 158 -19.45 3.02 10.42
C PHE A 158 -18.91 1.81 11.17
N GLY A 159 -19.78 0.89 11.61
CA GLY A 159 -19.43 -0.26 12.44
C GLY A 159 -19.59 -1.59 11.71
N THR A 160 -18.68 -2.52 11.98
CA THR A 160 -18.78 -3.93 11.63
C THR A 160 -18.52 -4.73 12.90
N GLY A 161 -19.60 -5.14 13.60
CA GLY A 161 -19.48 -5.72 14.94
C GLY A 161 -18.84 -4.73 15.92
N ASP A 162 -17.76 -5.15 16.57
CA ASP A 162 -17.02 -4.32 17.54
C ASP A 162 -16.02 -3.33 16.90
N TYR A 163 -15.92 -3.31 15.58
CA TYR A 163 -14.96 -2.49 14.86
C TYR A 163 -15.63 -1.32 14.13
N GLN A 164 -14.96 -0.17 14.15
CA GLN A 164 -15.28 0.94 13.28
C GLN A 164 -14.42 0.88 12.02
N ILE A 165 -15.06 0.97 10.87
CA ILE A 165 -14.39 0.96 9.56
C ILE A 165 -14.56 2.29 8.85
N ARG A 166 -13.42 2.80 8.37
CA ARG A 166 -13.34 4.04 7.60
C ARG A 166 -13.76 3.84 6.15
N ASP A 167 -13.74 2.59 5.67
CA ASP A 167 -13.85 2.24 4.26
C ASP A 167 -15.16 2.69 3.61
N SER A 168 -16.28 2.69 4.36
CA SER A 168 -17.59 3.13 3.83
C SER A 168 -17.60 4.58 3.35
N TYR A 169 -16.69 5.41 3.87
CA TYR A 169 -16.59 6.84 3.55
C TYR A 169 -15.16 7.26 3.22
N ALA A 170 -14.31 6.35 2.75
CA ALA A 170 -12.89 6.59 2.50
C ALA A 170 -12.64 7.86 1.67
N ALA A 171 -13.36 8.00 0.56
CA ALA A 171 -13.20 9.18 -0.31
C ALA A 171 -13.56 10.50 0.37
N LEU A 172 -14.56 10.50 1.28
CA LEU A 172 -14.93 11.68 2.05
C LEU A 172 -13.81 12.05 3.05
N PHE A 173 -13.29 11.07 3.76
CA PHE A 173 -12.18 11.30 4.69
C PHE A 173 -10.94 11.83 3.97
N ASP A 174 -10.58 11.22 2.84
CA ASP A 174 -9.45 11.67 2.02
C ASP A 174 -9.65 13.10 1.50
N ALA A 175 -10.86 13.43 1.03
CA ALA A 175 -11.17 14.78 0.58
C ALA A 175 -11.06 15.83 1.70
N LEU A 176 -11.52 15.49 2.91
CA LEU A 176 -11.40 16.36 4.08
C LEU A 176 -9.93 16.53 4.50
N GLU A 177 -9.14 15.48 4.48
CA GLU A 177 -7.70 15.55 4.75
C GLU A 177 -6.99 16.44 3.72
N HIS A 178 -7.24 16.24 2.41
CA HIS A 178 -6.67 17.06 1.36
C HIS A 178 -7.04 18.55 1.54
N ALA A 179 -8.32 18.83 1.85
CA ALA A 179 -8.77 20.19 2.13
C ALA A 179 -8.06 20.78 3.36
N SER A 180 -7.84 19.98 4.40
CA SER A 180 -7.14 20.42 5.61
C SER A 180 -5.69 20.83 5.33
N TRP A 181 -5.00 20.07 4.47
CA TRP A 181 -3.61 20.37 4.08
C TRP A 181 -3.52 21.68 3.26
N VAL A 182 -4.46 21.88 2.33
CA VAL A 182 -4.52 23.11 1.53
C VAL A 182 -4.74 24.31 2.42
N ASN A 183 -5.65 24.22 3.39
CA ASN A 183 -5.99 25.31 4.30
C ASN A 183 -5.07 25.43 5.52
N ASN A 184 -4.05 24.58 5.62
CA ASN A 184 -3.09 24.54 6.73
C ASN A 184 -3.78 24.44 8.11
N VAL A 185 -4.76 23.55 8.24
CA VAL A 185 -5.50 23.30 9.47
C VAL A 185 -5.30 21.85 9.91
N GLU A 186 -5.34 21.61 11.22
CA GLU A 186 -5.46 20.30 11.80
C GLU A 186 -6.93 19.85 11.72
N LEU A 187 -7.19 18.73 11.05
CA LEU A 187 -8.54 18.19 10.95
C LEU A 187 -8.80 17.23 12.12
N LYS A 188 -9.87 17.46 12.85
CA LYS A 188 -10.47 16.48 13.77
C LYS A 188 -11.80 16.04 13.22
N THR A 189 -11.99 14.73 13.06
CA THR A 189 -13.24 14.16 12.59
C THR A 189 -13.99 13.51 13.73
N ARG A 190 -15.29 13.81 13.87
CA ARG A 190 -16.21 13.18 14.78
C ARG A 190 -17.20 12.33 13.97
N TRP A 191 -17.30 11.06 14.31
CA TRP A 191 -18.20 10.15 13.61
C TRP A 191 -19.50 10.06 14.37
N VAL A 192 -20.59 10.35 13.70
CA VAL A 192 -21.93 10.34 14.26
C VAL A 192 -22.77 9.32 13.51
N ASP A 193 -23.17 8.26 14.22
CA ASP A 193 -24.01 7.22 13.67
C ASP A 193 -25.47 7.71 13.62
N ALA A 194 -25.99 7.88 12.40
CA ALA A 194 -27.35 8.37 12.18
C ALA A 194 -28.42 7.48 12.81
N GLU A 195 -28.21 6.16 12.90
CA GLU A 195 -29.17 5.24 13.53
C GLU A 195 -29.23 5.42 15.05
N LYS A 196 -28.08 5.76 15.67
CA LYS A 196 -28.04 6.07 17.11
C LYS A 196 -28.76 7.38 17.40
N VAL A 197 -28.58 8.39 16.55
CA VAL A 197 -29.26 9.68 16.67
C VAL A 197 -30.77 9.54 16.52
N GLU A 198 -31.24 8.73 15.58
CA GLU A 198 -32.67 8.43 15.40
C GLU A 198 -33.28 7.75 16.63
N LYS A 199 -32.51 6.94 17.36
CA LYS A 199 -32.98 6.18 18.56
C LYS A 199 -32.89 6.96 19.86
N ASN A 200 -31.87 7.80 20.03
CA ASN A 200 -31.47 8.34 21.34
C ASN A 200 -31.66 9.86 21.49
N SER A 201 -32.24 10.58 20.52
CA SER A 201 -32.34 12.05 20.46
C SER A 201 -31.01 12.81 20.23
N LEU A 202 -31.15 14.10 19.87
CA LEU A 202 -30.04 14.99 19.47
C LEU A 202 -29.06 15.36 20.60
N GLU A 203 -29.27 14.91 21.83
CA GLU A 203 -28.41 15.25 22.98
C GLU A 203 -27.05 14.52 22.98
N GLU A 204 -26.85 13.54 22.08
CA GLU A 204 -25.58 12.80 21.94
C GLU A 204 -24.68 13.31 20.80
N ILE A 205 -25.05 14.41 20.14
CA ILE A 205 -24.26 15.09 19.12
C ILE A 205 -23.48 16.21 19.77
#